data_57e5f5df4f8cb557cf4f36cb42fb8c0a
#
_entry.id   57e5f5df4f8cb557cf4f36cb42fb8c0a
#
_cell.length_a   1.000
_cell.length_b   1.000
_cell.length_c   1.000
_cell.angle_alpha   90.00
_cell.angle_beta   90.00
_cell.angle_gamma   90.00
#
_symmetry.space_group_name_H-M   'P 1'
#
loop_
_entity.id
_entity.type
_entity.pdbx_description
1 polymer ?
#
loop_
_entity_poly.entity_id
_entity_poly.type
_entity_poly.pdbx_seq_one_letter_code
_entity_poly.pdbx_strand_id
1 'polypeptide(L)' 'MKGVHILMKGKVKWFNAEKGYGFIVSEEGKDVFVHFSAIVSDGYKTLDEGQEVEFEVENGERGQLAKNVRKA' A
#
# COMPACT_ATOMS: atom_id res chain seq x y z
N MET A 1 -0.88 14.22 19.59
CA MET A 1 -0.98 13.77 18.81
C MET A 1 -0.68 12.68 18.53
N LYS A 2 -0.84 12.14 18.39
CA LYS A 2 -0.61 11.23 18.15
C LYS A 2 -0.41 10.64 17.07
N GLY A 3 -0.15 10.28 16.54
CA GLY A 3 0.07 9.44 15.45
C GLY A 3 1.26 9.81 14.66
N VAL A 4 2.21 8.97 14.67
CA VAL A 4 3.36 9.17 13.82
C VAL A 4 3.01 8.55 12.46
N HIS A 5 2.86 9.39 11.46
CA HIS A 5 2.64 8.93 10.10
C HIS A 5 3.98 8.72 9.43
N ILE A 6 4.36 7.48 9.27
CA ILE A 6 5.60 7.16 8.60
C ILE A 6 5.30 6.91 7.14
N LEU A 7 5.79 7.81 6.29
CA LEU A 7 5.63 7.67 4.85
C LEU A 7 6.73 6.77 4.33
N MET A 8 6.36 5.71 3.67
CA MET A 8 7.31 4.74 3.13
C MET A 8 7.15 4.63 1.64
N LYS A 9 8.18 4.16 0.99
CA LYS A 9 8.16 3.87 -0.43
C LYS A 9 8.33 2.38 -0.63
N GLY A 10 7.78 1.87 -1.71
CA GLY A 10 7.91 0.48 -2.04
C GLY A 10 7.45 0.22 -3.45
N LYS A 11 7.40 -1.06 -3.78
CA LYS A 11 6.93 -1.49 -5.09
C LYS A 11 5.82 -2.50 -4.91
N VAL A 12 4.85 -2.44 -5.82
CA VAL A 12 3.74 -3.38 -5.77
C VAL A 12 4.25 -4.77 -6.13
N LYS A 13 4.07 -5.70 -5.22
CA LYS A 13 4.44 -7.09 -5.46
C LYS A 13 3.42 -7.74 -6.39
N TRP A 14 2.16 -7.59 -6.05
CA TRP A 14 1.05 -7.98 -6.91
C TRP A 14 -0.22 -7.33 -6.38
N PHE A 15 -1.19 -7.18 -7.24
CA PHE A 15 -2.47 -6.63 -6.85
C PHE A 15 -3.57 -7.28 -7.70
N ASN A 16 -4.62 -7.74 -7.03
CA ASN A 16 -5.75 -8.36 -7.70
C ASN A 16 -6.90 -7.37 -7.73
N ALA A 17 -7.15 -6.80 -8.91
CA ALA A 17 -8.17 -5.77 -9.04
C ALA A 17 -9.58 -6.31 -8.81
N GLU A 18 -9.81 -7.57 -9.13
CA GLU A 18 -11.11 -8.16 -8.92
C GLU A 18 -11.44 -8.33 -7.45
N LYS A 19 -10.46 -8.77 -6.69
CA LYS A 19 -10.67 -8.98 -5.25
C LYS A 19 -10.40 -7.73 -4.44
N GLY A 20 -9.68 -6.78 -5.02
CA GLY A 20 -9.45 -5.50 -4.40
C GLY A 20 -8.36 -5.47 -3.35
N TYR A 21 -7.36 -6.34 -3.44
CA TYR A 21 -6.25 -6.32 -2.50
C TYR A 21 -4.97 -6.85 -3.13
N GLY A 22 -3.87 -6.62 -2.43
CA GLY A 22 -2.58 -7.09 -2.86
C GLY A 22 -1.52 -6.82 -1.82
N PHE A 23 -0.28 -6.84 -2.25
CA PHE A 23 0.86 -6.60 -1.37
C PHE A 23 1.86 -5.66 -2.01
N ILE A 24 2.47 -4.86 -1.15
CA ILE A 24 3.55 -3.95 -1.52
C ILE A 24 4.79 -4.41 -0.77
N VAL A 25 5.92 -4.43 -1.45
CA VAL A 25 7.20 -4.70 -0.80
C VAL A 25 7.82 -3.37 -0.45
N SER A 26 8.01 -3.11 0.84
CA SER A 26 8.59 -1.85 1.29
C SER A 26 10.08 -1.82 1.00
N GLU A 27 10.69 -0.64 1.17
CA GLU A 27 12.12 -0.50 0.97
C GLU A 27 12.93 -1.39 1.91
N GLU A 28 12.33 -1.77 3.02
CA GLU A 28 12.97 -2.66 3.98
C GLU A 28 12.81 -4.13 3.61
N GLY A 29 12.11 -4.40 2.53
CA GLY A 29 11.91 -5.77 2.08
C GLY A 29 10.76 -6.49 2.76
N LYS A 30 9.89 -5.76 3.43
CA LYS A 30 8.75 -6.36 4.12
C LYS A 30 7.49 -6.27 3.29
N ASP A 31 6.68 -7.31 3.35
CA ASP A 31 5.39 -7.32 2.67
C ASP A 31 4.37 -6.52 3.48
N VAL A 32 3.70 -5.60 2.81
CA VAL A 32 2.68 -4.76 3.44
C VAL A 32 1.37 -4.97 2.68
N PHE A 33 0.33 -5.33 3.41
CA PHE A 33 -0.97 -5.59 2.81
C PHE A 33 -1.60 -4.27 2.34
N VAL A 34 -2.24 -4.30 1.17
CA VAL A 34 -2.94 -3.13 0.65
C VAL A 34 -4.31 -3.54 0.15
N HIS A 35 -5.33 -2.75 0.54
CA HIS A 35 -6.70 -2.93 0.08
C HIS A 35 -7.04 -1.76 -0.84
N PHE A 36 -7.94 -1.99 -1.81
CA PHE A 36 -8.24 -0.94 -2.77
C PHE A 36 -8.76 0.35 -2.10
N SER A 37 -9.40 0.22 -0.96
CA SER A 37 -9.90 1.39 -0.24
C SER A 37 -8.77 2.27 0.28
N ALA A 38 -7.55 1.73 0.35
CA ALA A 38 -6.39 2.49 0.81
C ALA A 38 -5.69 3.22 -0.32
N ILE A 39 -6.11 3.02 -1.56
CA ILE A 39 -5.48 3.65 -2.72
C ILE A 39 -6.10 5.02 -2.93
N VAL A 40 -5.25 6.05 -2.98
CA VAL A 40 -5.70 7.41 -3.24
C VAL A 40 -5.53 7.67 -4.74
N SER A 41 -6.64 7.73 -5.44
CA SER A 41 -6.63 7.89 -6.88
C SER A 41 -7.92 8.56 -7.32
N ASP A 42 -7.81 9.35 -8.39
CA ASP A 42 -8.97 10.06 -8.92
C ASP A 42 -9.82 9.18 -9.83
N GLY A 43 -9.39 7.99 -10.10
CA GLY A 43 -10.13 7.14 -11.00
C GLY A 43 -10.15 5.72 -10.51
N TYR A 44 -9.79 4.85 -11.40
CA TYR A 44 -9.81 3.42 -11.13
C TYR A 44 -8.77 3.07 -10.07
N LYS A 45 -9.23 2.43 -9.00
CA LYS A 45 -8.36 2.12 -7.88
C LYS A 45 -7.69 0.77 -8.09
N THR A 46 -6.55 0.80 -8.74
CA THR A 46 -5.79 -0.40 -9.02
C THR A 46 -4.30 -0.07 -9.02
N LEU A 47 -3.49 -1.11 -8.86
CA LEU A 47 -2.04 -0.97 -8.86
C LEU A 47 -1.45 -1.98 -9.83
N ASP A 48 -0.37 -1.59 -10.49
CA ASP A 48 0.33 -2.46 -11.42
C ASP A 48 1.49 -3.14 -10.71
N GLU A 49 1.75 -4.37 -11.10
CA GLU A 49 2.89 -5.13 -10.56
C GLU A 49 4.18 -4.39 -10.86
N GLY A 50 5.01 -4.22 -9.83
CA GLY A 50 6.28 -3.53 -9.97
C GLY A 50 6.20 -2.02 -9.91
N GLN A 51 4.99 -1.47 -9.80
CA GLN A 51 4.80 -0.03 -9.76
C GLN A 51 5.35 0.53 -8.45
N GLU A 52 6.03 1.67 -8.54
CA GLU A 52 6.53 2.35 -7.34
C GLU A 52 5.42 3.16 -6.71
N VAL A 53 5.30 3.05 -5.40
CA VAL A 53 4.25 3.72 -4.65
C VAL A 53 4.80 4.31 -3.37
N GLU A 54 4.08 5.30 -2.85
CA GLU A 54 4.31 5.85 -1.52
C GLU A 54 3.08 5.53 -0.69
N PHE A 55 3.30 5.23 0.57
CA PHE A 55 2.20 4.84 1.43
C PHE A 55 2.56 5.05 2.89
N GLU A 56 1.54 5.07 3.72
CA GLU A 56 1.70 5.09 5.18
C GLU A 56 1.47 3.70 5.70
N VAL A 57 2.18 3.34 6.77
CA VAL A 57 2.07 2.02 7.36
C VAL A 57 1.29 2.10 8.65
N GLU A 58 0.33 1.22 8.79
CA GLU A 58 -0.44 1.08 10.02
C GLU A 58 -0.35 -0.36 10.49
N ASN A 59 -0.13 -0.53 11.78
CA ASN A 59 -0.08 -1.87 12.34
C ASN A 59 -1.49 -2.38 12.62
N GLY A 60 -1.85 -3.46 11.97
CA GLY A 60 -3.13 -4.11 12.17
C GLY A 60 -2.95 -5.41 12.94
N GLU A 61 -4.06 -6.09 13.17
CA GLU A 61 -4.03 -7.35 13.91
C GLU A 61 -3.25 -8.43 13.18
N ARG A 62 -3.25 -8.38 11.85
CA ARG A 62 -2.61 -9.41 11.04
C ARG A 62 -1.30 -8.96 10.44
N GLY A 63 -0.78 -7.82 10.90
CA GLY A 63 0.47 -7.30 10.39
C GLY A 63 0.33 -5.89 9.90
N GLN A 64 1.25 -5.47 9.06
CA GLN A 64 1.29 -4.10 8.57
C GLN A 64 0.33 -3.90 7.41
N LEU A 65 -0.33 -2.76 7.42
CA LEU A 65 -1.28 -2.37 6.37
C LEU A 65 -0.81 -1.08 5.73
N ALA A 66 -1.00 -0.97 4.42
CA ALA A 66 -0.69 0.26 3.70
C ALA A 66 -1.92 1.14 3.69
N LYS A 67 -1.70 2.45 3.89
CA LYS A 67 -2.75 3.44 3.83
C LYS A 67 -2.30 4.61 3.00
N ASN A 68 -3.26 5.30 2.40
CA ASN A 68 -2.99 6.48 1.57
C ASN A 68 -1.94 6.17 0.51
N VAL A 69 -2.16 5.07 -0.20
CA VAL A 69 -1.22 4.60 -1.22
C VAL A 69 -1.33 5.49 -2.45
N ARG A 70 -0.21 5.99 -2.92
CA ARG A 70 -0.14 6.88 -4.07
C ARG A 70 0.99 6.45 -4.98
N LYS A 71 0.85 6.79 -6.25
CA LYS A 71 1.95 6.58 -7.18
C LYS A 71 3.13 7.47 -6.78
N ALA A 72 4.29 6.88 -6.75
CA ALA A 72 5.50 7.63 -6.43
C ALA A 72 5.98 8.43 -7.63
#